data_f839ff33e07db8dd075c8a86fc3610c2
#
_entry.id   f839ff33e07db8dd075c8a86fc3610c2
#
_cell.length_a   1.000
_cell.length_b   1.000
_cell.length_c   1.000
_cell.angle_alpha   90.00
_cell.angle_beta   90.00
_cell.angle_gamma   90.00
#
_symmetry.space_group_name_H-M   'P 1'
#
loop_
_entity.id
_entity.type
_entity.pdbx_description
1 polymer ?
#
loop_
_entity_poly.entity_id
_entity_poly.type
_entity_poly.pdbx_seq_one_letter_code
_entity_poly.pdbx_strand_id
1 'polypeptide(L)'
;MNHTLDHLLAFHCGPTLAGIKPANLLSLDQAAYPDLNDQIQKYNYFLGQCGLQFEIMCRCKDHWLLLVFRREMLEKSLQGNNVRIILQQAGYPLQEGVNGWITHLKKRLSSCGGFPHEIGLFLGY
;
A
#
# COMPACT_ATOMS: atom_id res chain seq x y z
N MET A 1 -22.97 -2.27 -13.37
CA MET A 1 -22.24 -1.03 -13.69
C MET A 1 -20.94 -1.00 -12.87
N ASN A 2 -19.81 -0.89 -13.56
CA ASN A 2 -18.54 -0.82 -12.88
C ASN A 2 -18.31 0.57 -12.34
N HIS A 3 -17.92 0.65 -11.06
CA HIS A 3 -17.52 1.92 -10.50
C HIS A 3 -16.16 2.32 -11.08
N THR A 4 -15.95 3.61 -11.28
CA THR A 4 -14.64 4.10 -11.67
C THR A 4 -13.65 3.86 -10.54
N LEU A 5 -12.37 3.77 -10.89
CA LEU A 5 -11.33 3.61 -9.89
C LEU A 5 -11.31 4.78 -8.91
N ASP A 6 -11.54 6.00 -9.40
CA ASP A 6 -11.65 7.20 -8.54
C ASP A 6 -12.67 6.99 -7.43
N HIS A 7 -13.82 6.47 -7.78
CA HIS A 7 -14.92 6.25 -6.85
C HIS A 7 -14.53 5.22 -5.78
N LEU A 8 -13.94 4.11 -6.21
CA LEU A 8 -13.51 3.06 -5.30
C LEU A 8 -12.42 3.54 -4.35
N LEU A 9 -11.47 4.32 -4.86
CA LEU A 9 -10.40 4.89 -4.03
C LEU A 9 -10.98 5.83 -2.98
N ALA A 10 -11.92 6.70 -3.38
CA ALA A 10 -12.56 7.61 -2.44
C ALA A 10 -13.32 6.86 -1.36
N PHE A 11 -14.01 5.79 -1.73
CA PHE A 11 -14.82 5.01 -0.79
C PHE A 11 -13.95 4.20 0.18
N HIS A 12 -12.95 3.48 -0.34
CA HIS A 12 -12.16 2.55 0.47
C HIS A 12 -10.91 3.15 1.08
N CYS A 13 -10.34 4.16 0.43
CA CYS A 13 -9.09 4.76 0.86
C CYS A 13 -9.25 6.18 1.41
N GLY A 14 -10.49 6.57 1.70
CA GLY A 14 -10.81 7.90 2.20
C GLY A 14 -9.91 8.35 3.35
N PRO A 15 -9.71 7.55 4.41
CA PRO A 15 -8.86 7.96 5.53
C PRO A 15 -7.41 8.27 5.13
N THR A 16 -6.83 7.49 4.21
CA THR A 16 -5.48 7.76 3.72
C THR A 16 -5.45 9.01 2.85
N LEU A 17 -6.46 9.16 1.98
CA LEU A 17 -6.55 10.34 1.12
C LEU A 17 -6.74 11.62 1.94
N ALA A 18 -7.46 11.53 3.06
CA ALA A 18 -7.69 12.65 3.95
C ALA A 18 -6.54 12.90 4.95
N GLY A 19 -5.51 12.07 4.94
CA GLY A 19 -4.39 12.23 5.85
C GLY A 19 -4.63 11.75 7.27
N ILE A 20 -5.62 10.87 7.46
CA ILE A 20 -5.97 10.32 8.78
C ILE A 20 -5.20 9.02 9.07
N LYS A 21 -4.98 8.22 8.03
CA LYS A 21 -4.26 6.95 8.12
C LYS A 21 -3.02 6.98 7.24
N PRO A 22 -1.95 6.24 7.60
CA PRO A 22 -0.75 6.18 6.74
C PRO A 22 -0.98 5.41 5.45
N ALA A 23 -1.83 4.38 5.44
CA ALA A 23 -2.04 3.55 4.26
C ALA A 23 -3.36 2.80 4.30
N ASN A 24 -3.83 2.43 3.11
CA ASN A 24 -4.94 1.49 2.91
C ASN A 24 -4.54 0.43 1.89
N LEU A 25 -5.01 -0.78 2.10
CA LEU A 25 -4.82 -1.88 1.16
C LEU A 25 -6.18 -2.20 0.52
N LEU A 26 -6.20 -2.25 -0.81
CA LEU A 26 -7.44 -2.43 -1.57
C LEU A 26 -7.29 -3.61 -2.52
N SER A 27 -8.29 -4.49 -2.53
CA SER A 27 -8.36 -5.60 -3.49
C SER A 27 -9.24 -5.20 -4.66
N LEU A 28 -8.71 -5.32 -5.88
CA LEU A 28 -9.40 -4.95 -7.11
C LEU A 28 -9.51 -6.15 -8.03
N ASP A 29 -10.70 -6.33 -8.63
CA ASP A 29 -10.93 -7.36 -9.63
C ASP A 29 -10.10 -7.06 -10.88
N GLN A 30 -9.26 -8.01 -11.30
CA GLN A 30 -8.39 -7.83 -12.45
C GLN A 30 -9.18 -7.59 -13.73
N ALA A 31 -10.30 -8.29 -13.91
CA ALA A 31 -11.11 -8.17 -15.12
C ALA A 31 -11.78 -6.80 -15.22
N ALA A 32 -12.10 -6.19 -14.08
CA ALA A 32 -12.72 -4.86 -14.06
C ALA A 32 -11.72 -3.72 -14.30
N TYR A 33 -10.43 -3.97 -14.05
CA TYR A 33 -9.38 -2.94 -14.16
C TYR A 33 -8.18 -3.46 -14.92
N PRO A 34 -8.34 -3.78 -16.23
CA PRO A 34 -7.23 -4.32 -17.02
C PRO A 34 -6.10 -3.32 -17.23
N ASP A 35 -6.41 -2.01 -17.16
CA ASP A 35 -5.44 -0.93 -17.37
C ASP A 35 -4.91 -0.37 -16.05
N LEU A 36 -4.93 -1.16 -14.98
CA LEU A 36 -4.58 -0.65 -13.65
C LEU A 36 -3.19 -0.02 -13.61
N ASN A 37 -2.20 -0.63 -14.26
CA ASN A 37 -0.85 -0.07 -14.29
C ASN A 37 -0.82 1.35 -14.84
N ASP A 38 -1.51 1.58 -15.95
CA ASP A 38 -1.56 2.91 -16.57
C ASP A 38 -2.28 3.92 -15.68
N GLN A 39 -3.37 3.49 -15.06
CA GLN A 39 -4.12 4.35 -14.14
C GLN A 39 -3.30 4.71 -12.91
N ILE A 40 -2.55 3.76 -12.35
CA ILE A 40 -1.69 3.98 -11.20
C ILE A 40 -0.60 5.00 -11.53
N GLN A 41 0.00 4.94 -12.72
CA GLN A 41 1.00 5.91 -13.13
C GLN A 41 0.43 7.32 -13.16
N LYS A 42 -0.81 7.47 -13.63
CA LYS A 42 -1.47 8.78 -13.64
C LYS A 42 -1.72 9.31 -12.23
N TYR A 43 -2.21 8.45 -11.34
CA TYR A 43 -2.44 8.84 -9.94
C TYR A 43 -1.13 9.26 -9.27
N ASN A 44 -0.06 8.50 -9.47
CA ASN A 44 1.25 8.84 -8.91
C ASN A 44 1.77 10.18 -9.46
N TYR A 45 1.54 10.43 -10.74
CA TYR A 45 1.95 11.69 -11.35
C TYR A 45 1.20 12.88 -10.73
N PHE A 46 -0.13 12.80 -10.64
CA PHE A 46 -0.94 13.91 -10.17
C PHE A 46 -0.94 14.07 -8.65
N LEU A 47 -0.95 12.97 -7.91
CA LEU A 47 -1.11 13.00 -6.45
C LEU A 47 0.20 12.78 -5.71
N GLY A 48 1.26 12.42 -6.41
CA GLY A 48 2.58 12.28 -5.81
C GLY A 48 3.10 13.58 -5.20
N GLN A 49 2.70 14.71 -5.78
CA GLN A 49 3.07 16.03 -5.25
C GLN A 49 2.45 16.29 -3.88
N CYS A 50 1.35 15.62 -3.57
CA CYS A 50 0.68 15.71 -2.27
C CYS A 50 1.20 14.67 -1.28
N GLY A 51 2.24 13.91 -1.64
CA GLY A 51 2.80 12.88 -0.77
C GLY A 51 2.08 11.55 -0.82
N LEU A 52 1.08 11.40 -1.71
CA LEU A 52 0.38 10.15 -1.91
C LEU A 52 1.11 9.27 -2.93
N GLN A 53 1.13 7.97 -2.67
CA GLN A 53 1.73 7.02 -3.57
C GLN A 53 0.83 5.79 -3.69
N PHE A 54 0.74 5.26 -4.91
CA PHE A 54 -0.08 4.11 -5.27
C PHE A 54 0.84 3.01 -5.78
N GLU A 55 0.71 1.82 -5.20
CA GLU A 55 1.65 0.73 -5.51
C GLU A 55 0.88 -0.59 -5.63
N ILE A 56 1.04 -1.27 -6.78
CA ILE A 56 0.49 -2.62 -6.94
C ILE A 56 1.42 -3.56 -6.19
N MET A 57 0.90 -4.17 -5.12
CA MET A 57 1.72 -5.00 -4.23
C MET A 57 1.87 -6.42 -4.73
N CYS A 58 0.79 -7.00 -5.24
CA CYS A 58 0.84 -8.32 -5.84
C CYS A 58 -0.42 -8.60 -6.64
N ARG A 59 -0.33 -9.65 -7.45
CA ARG A 59 -1.46 -10.21 -8.17
C ARG A 59 -1.75 -11.57 -7.56
N CYS A 60 -2.92 -11.72 -6.97
CA CYS A 60 -3.31 -12.97 -6.32
C CYS A 60 -4.58 -13.47 -6.97
N LYS A 61 -4.49 -14.60 -7.68
CA LYS A 61 -5.60 -15.15 -8.45
C LYS A 61 -6.09 -14.11 -9.46
N ASP A 62 -7.36 -13.68 -9.34
CA ASP A 62 -7.97 -12.73 -10.26
C ASP A 62 -8.01 -11.32 -9.69
N HIS A 63 -7.25 -11.05 -8.65
CA HIS A 63 -7.28 -9.77 -7.96
C HIS A 63 -5.91 -9.11 -7.91
N TRP A 64 -5.91 -7.78 -8.00
CA TRP A 64 -4.76 -6.95 -7.69
C TRP A 64 -4.85 -6.51 -6.24
N LEU A 65 -3.72 -6.49 -5.54
CA LEU A 65 -3.64 -5.81 -4.24
C LEU A 65 -2.94 -4.47 -4.45
N LEU A 66 -3.65 -3.40 -4.17
CA LEU A 66 -3.16 -2.04 -4.33
C LEU A 66 -2.96 -1.41 -2.95
N LEU A 67 -1.76 -0.90 -2.71
CA LEU A 67 -1.46 -0.14 -1.50
C LEU A 67 -1.48 1.35 -1.85
N VAL A 68 -2.29 2.11 -1.12
CA VAL A 68 -2.33 3.56 -1.22
C VAL A 68 -1.76 4.10 0.08
N PHE A 69 -0.72 4.93 0.01
CA PHE A 69 -0.09 5.39 1.25
C PHE A 69 0.41 6.82 1.12
N ARG A 70 0.49 7.48 2.29
CA ARG A 70 1.16 8.77 2.43
C ARG A 70 2.58 8.49 2.91
N ARG A 71 3.54 8.83 2.07
CA ARG A 71 4.94 8.48 2.28
C ARG A 71 5.48 8.97 3.61
N GLU A 72 5.28 10.26 3.91
CA GLU A 72 5.75 10.86 5.15
C GLU A 72 5.11 10.26 6.38
N MET A 73 3.80 10.07 6.30
CA MET A 73 3.02 9.54 7.40
C MET A 73 3.38 8.08 7.69
N LEU A 74 3.59 7.30 6.64
CA LEU A 74 4.03 5.91 6.77
C LEU A 74 5.42 5.84 7.39
N GLU A 75 6.32 6.69 6.94
CA GLU A 75 7.67 6.76 7.48
C GLU A 75 7.65 7.02 8.98
N LYS A 76 6.85 7.99 9.41
CA LYS A 76 6.74 8.32 10.84
C LYS A 76 6.10 7.18 11.65
N SER A 77 5.06 6.56 11.11
CA SER A 77 4.35 5.51 11.86
C SER A 77 5.18 4.26 12.06
N LEU A 78 6.19 4.03 11.24
CA LEU A 78 7.06 2.85 11.33
C LEU A 78 8.36 3.10 12.09
N GLN A 79 8.52 4.26 12.73
CA GLN A 79 9.73 4.60 13.46
C GLN A 79 9.69 4.28 14.95
N GLY A 80 8.57 3.88 15.50
CA GLY A 80 8.48 3.52 16.91
C GLY A 80 9.37 2.32 17.24
N ASN A 81 9.95 2.28 18.43
CA ASN A 81 10.89 1.22 18.81
C ASN A 81 10.28 -0.18 18.70
N ASN A 82 9.06 -0.35 19.20
CA ASN A 82 8.39 -1.65 19.13
C ASN A 82 8.11 -2.07 17.68
N VAL A 83 7.70 -1.11 16.84
CA VAL A 83 7.45 -1.36 15.44
C VAL A 83 8.72 -1.79 14.72
N ARG A 84 9.83 -1.09 14.99
CA ARG A 84 11.12 -1.40 14.37
C ARG A 84 11.59 -2.82 14.73
N ILE A 85 11.39 -3.23 15.98
CA ILE A 85 11.74 -4.58 16.40
C ILE A 85 10.96 -5.63 15.62
N ILE A 86 9.65 -5.43 15.48
CA ILE A 86 8.79 -6.35 14.74
C ILE A 86 9.22 -6.44 13.28
N LEU A 87 9.47 -5.29 12.64
CA LEU A 87 9.90 -5.25 11.25
C LEU A 87 11.26 -5.90 11.05
N GLN A 88 12.19 -5.67 11.98
CA GLN A 88 13.51 -6.25 11.92
C GLN A 88 13.44 -7.78 12.00
N GLN A 89 12.61 -8.30 12.88
CA GLN A 89 12.40 -9.74 13.01
C GLN A 89 11.80 -10.36 11.75
N ALA A 90 11.01 -9.58 11.02
CA ALA A 90 10.43 -10.00 9.74
C ALA A 90 11.37 -9.79 8.55
N GLY A 91 12.60 -9.32 8.80
CA GLY A 91 13.63 -9.18 7.79
C GLY A 91 13.60 -7.89 6.99
N TYR A 92 12.91 -6.87 7.46
CA TYR A 92 12.81 -5.61 6.73
C TYR A 92 14.12 -4.83 6.78
N PRO A 93 14.54 -4.24 5.64
CA PRO A 93 15.78 -3.44 5.57
C PRO A 93 15.52 -2.04 6.11
N LEU A 94 15.64 -1.87 7.43
CA LEU A 94 15.27 -0.62 8.10
C LEU A 94 16.06 0.60 7.61
N GLN A 95 17.29 0.39 7.11
CA GLN A 95 18.14 1.46 6.63
C GLN A 95 17.75 1.97 5.23
N GLU A 96 16.95 1.22 4.50
CA GLU A 96 16.62 1.57 3.12
C GLU A 96 15.41 2.52 2.99
N GLY A 97 14.75 2.79 4.09
CA GLY A 97 13.60 3.69 4.09
C GLY A 97 12.35 3.06 3.49
N VAL A 98 11.37 3.92 3.19
CA VAL A 98 10.04 3.48 2.76
C VAL A 98 10.08 2.61 1.50
N ASN A 99 10.90 2.97 0.52
CA ASN A 99 11.00 2.18 -0.72
C ASN A 99 11.42 0.74 -0.46
N GLY A 100 12.44 0.55 0.39
CA GLY A 100 12.91 -0.77 0.76
C GLY A 100 11.87 -1.55 1.55
N TRP A 101 11.15 -0.87 2.44
CA TRP A 101 10.10 -1.50 3.23
C TRP A 101 8.95 -1.98 2.34
N ILE A 102 8.52 -1.15 1.39
CA ILE A 102 7.46 -1.52 0.45
C ILE A 102 7.89 -2.68 -0.43
N THR A 103 9.13 -2.68 -0.91
CA THR A 103 9.66 -3.78 -1.71
C THR A 103 9.64 -5.08 -0.94
N HIS A 104 10.05 -5.05 0.33
CA HIS A 104 10.04 -6.24 1.18
C HIS A 104 8.61 -6.72 1.47
N LEU A 105 7.70 -5.78 1.71
CA LEU A 105 6.29 -6.12 1.93
C LEU A 105 5.69 -6.81 0.71
N LYS A 106 6.05 -6.36 -0.50
CA LYS A 106 5.62 -7.02 -1.74
C LYS A 106 6.04 -8.49 -1.76
N LYS A 107 7.29 -8.76 -1.38
CA LYS A 107 7.79 -10.15 -1.34
C LYS A 107 6.98 -10.99 -0.36
N ARG A 108 6.69 -10.44 0.81
CA ARG A 108 5.95 -11.14 1.83
C ARG A 108 4.51 -11.42 1.40
N LEU A 109 3.86 -10.46 0.75
CA LEU A 109 2.50 -10.63 0.25
C LEU A 109 2.45 -11.62 -0.91
N SER A 110 3.48 -11.68 -1.74
CA SER A 110 3.50 -12.56 -2.91
C SER A 110 3.83 -14.01 -2.57
N SER A 111 4.53 -14.26 -1.47
CA SER A 111 5.07 -15.58 -1.16
C SER A 111 4.19 -16.42 -0.27
N CYS A 112 3.11 -15.89 0.28
CA CYS A 112 2.31 -16.66 1.22
C CYS A 112 0.84 -16.72 0.85
N GLY A 113 0.16 -17.72 1.41
CA GLY A 113 -1.27 -17.88 1.23
C GLY A 113 -2.11 -16.98 2.12
N GLY A 114 -1.53 -16.00 2.79
CA GLY A 114 -2.25 -15.08 3.65
C GLY A 114 -1.47 -13.81 3.89
N PHE A 115 -2.06 -12.89 4.63
CA PHE A 115 -1.40 -11.62 4.94
C PHE A 115 -0.37 -11.81 6.06
N PRO A 116 0.82 -11.20 5.93
CA PRO A 116 1.79 -11.18 7.03
C PRO A 116 1.26 -10.32 8.17
N HIS A 117 1.66 -10.66 9.40
CA HIS A 117 1.18 -9.96 10.59
C HIS A 117 1.54 -8.48 10.58
N GLU A 118 2.69 -8.14 10.04
CA GLU A 118 3.17 -6.76 10.03
C GLU A 118 2.38 -5.84 9.11
N ILE A 119 1.50 -6.39 8.25
CA ILE A 119 0.67 -5.54 7.36
C ILE A 119 -0.15 -4.53 8.17
N GLY A 120 -0.60 -4.92 9.36
CA GLY A 120 -1.36 -4.03 10.23
C GLY A 120 -0.59 -2.78 10.61
N LEU A 121 0.72 -2.89 10.79
CA LEU A 121 1.57 -1.74 11.11
C LEU A 121 1.59 -0.73 9.96
N PHE A 122 1.67 -1.23 8.73
CA PHE A 122 1.64 -0.36 7.55
C PHE A 122 0.30 0.35 7.42
N LEU A 123 -0.78 -0.31 7.80
CA LEU A 123 -2.12 0.26 7.70
C LEU A 123 -2.52 1.12 8.90
N GLY A 124 -1.64 1.24 9.89
CA GLY A 124 -1.87 2.09 11.04
C GLY A 124 -2.66 1.45 12.18
N TYR A 125 -2.63 0.14 12.26
CA TYR A 125 -3.30 -0.58 13.37
C TYR A 125 -2.36 -0.93 14.51
#